data_67bd58ce5e1f95d988592e03254e9be2
#
_entry.id   67bd58ce5e1f95d988592e03254e9be2
#
_cell.length_a   1.000
_cell.length_b   1.000
_cell.length_c   1.000
_cell.angle_alpha   90.00
_cell.angle_beta   90.00
_cell.angle_gamma   90.00
#
_symmetry.space_group_name_H-M   'P 1'
#
loop_
_entity.id
_entity.type
_entity.pdbx_description
1 polymer ?
#
loop_
_entity_poly.entity_id
_entity_poly.type
_entity_poly.pdbx_seq_one_letter_code
_entity_poly.pdbx_strand_id
1 'polypeptide(L)'
;MTDKIAKNLILLFFILLCWVSPVTAAINTIGQGNVVFIGEEGLDISAAMGSDTRIGWWASGAEITTTSPTNAIDLTNRITSFTVTPSEFSGYTGNWYRLNSEGKSDGSAFSVVEPQLDIKAEDTTVQVDETLQWIPTGDDIQFRIDNNLAQMTSQRGSPPLITIKVQGPDGGIYSALYNAGGAPTSIVNIPVTSTRFYTGTLWNMGDSARYSPGIYAIWAECNVNNMNDNYDVTGKTISRKITLLNQGVNPLITKTVTTPITSAPTQTTTQATTTVPPLTLVKTTVPSPVPTEPQTTTATAVPTLSQTKAPGFEVTLAVSAILFGLIVYLKKE
;
A
#
# COMPACT_ATOMS: atom_id res chain seq x y z
N MET A 1 -26.26 10.23 55.48
CA MET A 1 -25.01 9.42 55.42
C MET A 1 -24.83 8.71 54.09
N THR A 2 -25.90 8.27 53.44
CA THR A 2 -25.97 7.59 52.14
C THR A 2 -25.44 8.42 50.98
N ASP A 3 -25.68 9.73 50.94
CA ASP A 3 -25.32 10.63 49.85
C ASP A 3 -23.79 10.83 49.66
N LYS A 4 -23.05 10.82 50.76
CA LYS A 4 -21.57 10.88 50.74
C LYS A 4 -20.94 9.58 50.25
N ILE A 5 -21.58 8.43 50.58
CA ILE A 5 -21.08 7.11 50.12
C ILE A 5 -21.30 6.96 48.62
N ALA A 6 -22.47 7.39 48.12
CA ALA A 6 -22.77 7.36 46.69
C ALA A 6 -21.82 8.26 45.89
N LYS A 7 -21.52 9.47 46.34
CA LYS A 7 -20.56 10.38 45.66
C LYS A 7 -19.15 9.83 45.63
N ASN A 8 -18.71 9.22 46.73
CA ASN A 8 -17.39 8.60 46.79
C ASN A 8 -17.28 7.35 45.89
N LEU A 9 -18.36 6.57 45.81
CA LEU A 9 -18.41 5.40 44.91
C LEU A 9 -18.36 5.81 43.42
N ILE A 10 -19.08 6.88 43.07
CA ILE A 10 -19.06 7.45 41.69
C ILE A 10 -17.68 8.00 41.38
N LEU A 11 -17.03 8.70 42.30
CA LEU A 11 -15.67 9.22 42.13
C LEU A 11 -14.65 8.08 41.95
N LEU A 12 -14.76 7.03 42.78
CA LEU A 12 -13.90 5.84 42.65
C LEU A 12 -14.08 5.13 41.31
N PHE A 13 -15.31 5.03 40.82
CA PHE A 13 -15.62 4.44 39.52
C PHE A 13 -15.05 5.27 38.37
N PHE A 14 -15.13 6.61 38.44
CA PHE A 14 -14.51 7.50 37.44
C PHE A 14 -12.98 7.39 37.44
N ILE A 15 -12.37 7.29 38.60
CA ILE A 15 -10.92 7.09 38.73
C ILE A 15 -10.52 5.74 38.16
N LEU A 16 -11.30 4.68 38.37
CA LEU A 16 -11.04 3.36 37.78
C LEU A 16 -11.19 3.34 36.24
N LEU A 17 -12.15 4.09 35.70
CA LEU A 17 -12.34 4.23 34.24
C LEU A 17 -11.18 4.99 33.54
N CYS A 18 -10.56 5.95 34.24
CA CYS A 18 -9.43 6.72 33.69
C CYS A 18 -8.14 5.89 33.56
N TRP A 19 -8.06 4.70 34.16
CA TRP A 19 -6.87 3.84 34.11
C TRP A 19 -6.94 2.81 32.98
N VAL A 20 -8.04 2.75 32.21
CA VAL A 20 -8.09 1.94 31.00
C VAL A 20 -7.43 2.76 29.88
N SER A 21 -6.10 2.82 29.89
CA SER A 21 -5.37 3.33 28.72
C SER A 21 -5.71 2.44 27.52
N PRO A 22 -6.11 3.02 26.39
CA PRO A 22 -6.22 2.22 25.17
C PRO A 22 -4.84 1.63 24.91
N VAL A 23 -4.72 0.33 25.00
CA VAL A 23 -3.54 -0.39 24.50
C VAL A 23 -3.61 -0.24 22.98
N THR A 24 -2.89 0.73 22.43
CA THR A 24 -2.63 0.77 20.99
C THR A 24 -1.78 -0.46 20.68
N ALA A 25 -2.33 -1.40 19.93
CA ALA A 25 -1.54 -2.53 19.45
C ALA A 25 -0.35 -1.96 18.67
N ALA A 26 0.86 -2.34 19.07
CA ALA A 26 2.06 -1.92 18.38
C ALA A 26 2.12 -2.67 17.03
N ILE A 27 2.53 -1.98 15.98
CA ILE A 27 2.57 -2.55 14.61
C ILE A 27 3.48 -3.78 14.51
N ASN A 28 4.41 -3.95 15.45
CA ASN A 28 5.33 -5.08 15.55
C ASN A 28 4.81 -6.22 16.45
N THR A 29 3.62 -6.13 17.04
CA THR A 29 3.03 -7.21 17.85
C THR A 29 2.19 -8.12 16.97
N ILE A 30 2.53 -9.41 16.96
CA ILE A 30 1.94 -10.41 16.08
C ILE A 30 1.08 -11.38 16.89
N GLY A 31 -0.21 -11.36 16.63
CA GLY A 31 -1.16 -12.34 17.15
C GLY A 31 -1.23 -13.61 16.32
N GLN A 32 -1.87 -14.63 16.88
CA GLN A 32 -2.09 -15.89 16.19
C GLN A 32 -2.85 -15.69 14.87
N GLY A 33 -2.32 -16.24 13.78
CA GLY A 33 -2.90 -16.16 12.44
C GLY A 33 -2.69 -14.81 11.74
N ASN A 34 -2.02 -13.84 12.37
CA ASN A 34 -1.70 -12.59 11.71
C ASN A 34 -0.72 -12.79 10.55
N VAL A 35 -0.76 -11.85 9.61
CA VAL A 35 0.21 -11.80 8.51
C VAL A 35 1.49 -11.12 8.99
N VAL A 36 2.63 -11.68 8.61
CA VAL A 36 3.96 -11.07 8.67
C VAL A 36 4.54 -11.00 7.26
N PHE A 37 5.30 -9.93 6.99
CA PHE A 37 5.88 -9.72 5.66
C PHE A 37 7.38 -10.02 5.64
N ILE A 38 7.84 -10.61 4.56
CA ILE A 38 9.29 -10.84 4.36
C ILE A 38 10.01 -9.49 4.43
N GLY A 39 11.08 -9.45 5.21
CA GLY A 39 11.87 -8.25 5.51
C GLY A 39 11.53 -7.58 6.85
N GLU A 40 10.38 -7.84 7.45
CA GLU A 40 10.07 -7.26 8.76
C GLU A 40 11.03 -7.72 9.85
N GLU A 41 11.43 -6.80 10.72
CA GLU A 41 12.36 -7.02 11.81
C GLU A 41 11.79 -6.52 13.15
N GLY A 42 12.28 -7.10 14.25
CA GLY A 42 11.90 -6.68 15.60
C GLY A 42 10.46 -7.01 15.97
N LEU A 43 9.88 -8.05 15.36
CA LEU A 43 8.51 -8.47 15.65
C LEU A 43 8.45 -9.24 16.98
N ASP A 44 7.47 -8.90 17.80
CA ASP A 44 7.07 -9.68 18.97
C ASP A 44 6.00 -10.69 18.56
N ILE A 45 6.39 -11.95 18.42
CA ILE A 45 5.51 -13.06 18.05
C ILE A 45 5.07 -13.89 19.25
N SER A 46 5.28 -13.43 20.49
CA SER A 46 4.95 -14.17 21.72
C SER A 46 3.49 -14.62 21.75
N ALA A 47 2.58 -13.73 21.37
CA ALA A 47 1.14 -14.04 21.33
C ALA A 47 0.77 -15.07 20.24
N ALA A 48 1.51 -15.10 19.15
CA ALA A 48 1.33 -16.08 18.08
C ALA A 48 1.89 -17.46 18.45
N MET A 49 2.97 -17.50 19.23
CA MET A 49 3.70 -18.73 19.58
C MET A 49 3.17 -19.40 20.83
N GLY A 50 2.60 -18.65 21.80
CA GLY A 50 2.24 -19.20 23.11
C GLY A 50 3.46 -19.75 23.83
N SER A 51 3.48 -21.03 24.18
CA SER A 51 4.62 -21.71 24.84
C SER A 51 5.59 -22.38 23.87
N ASP A 52 5.25 -22.46 22.59
CA ASP A 52 6.06 -23.15 21.59
C ASP A 52 7.22 -22.27 21.09
N THR A 53 8.31 -22.92 20.75
CA THR A 53 9.52 -22.22 20.27
C THR A 53 9.90 -22.62 18.85
N ARG A 54 9.11 -23.48 18.19
CA ARG A 54 9.38 -23.96 16.85
C ARG A 54 8.17 -23.77 15.95
N ILE A 55 8.43 -23.50 14.68
CA ILE A 55 7.39 -23.41 13.65
C ILE A 55 7.68 -24.37 12.51
N GLY A 56 6.63 -24.78 11.82
CA GLY A 56 6.69 -25.65 10.63
C GLY A 56 5.81 -25.13 9.51
N TRP A 57 6.29 -25.34 8.29
CA TRP A 57 5.56 -25.05 7.07
C TRP A 57 5.37 -26.33 6.26
N TRP A 58 4.18 -26.49 5.68
CA TRP A 58 3.84 -27.62 4.83
C TRP A 58 3.57 -27.15 3.41
N ALA A 59 4.10 -27.86 2.42
CA ALA A 59 3.79 -27.61 1.04
C ALA A 59 2.30 -27.84 0.76
N SER A 60 1.78 -27.16 -0.25
CA SER A 60 0.37 -27.29 -0.67
C SER A 60 0.00 -28.76 -0.92
N GLY A 61 -1.13 -29.20 -0.36
CA GLY A 61 -1.63 -30.57 -0.47
C GLY A 61 -1.07 -31.55 0.57
N ALA A 62 -0.13 -31.16 1.43
CA ALA A 62 0.32 -31.98 2.54
C ALA A 62 -0.69 -31.95 3.69
N GLU A 63 -0.88 -33.11 4.34
CA GLU A 63 -1.77 -33.19 5.50
C GLU A 63 -1.00 -32.86 6.78
N ILE A 64 -1.32 -31.71 7.40
CA ILE A 64 -0.60 -31.11 8.53
C ILE A 64 -0.61 -32.02 9.77
N THR A 65 -1.66 -32.82 9.93
CA THR A 65 -1.85 -33.71 11.12
C THR A 65 -1.05 -35.00 11.05
N THR A 66 -0.72 -35.46 9.86
CA THR A 66 -0.13 -36.78 9.64
C THR A 66 1.29 -36.74 9.08
N THR A 67 1.65 -35.69 8.37
CA THR A 67 2.97 -35.54 7.76
C THR A 67 3.89 -34.60 8.55
N SER A 68 5.18 -34.85 8.45
CA SER A 68 6.19 -33.90 8.97
C SER A 68 6.18 -32.60 8.15
N PRO A 69 6.55 -31.45 8.76
CA PRO A 69 6.67 -30.22 8.03
C PRO A 69 7.73 -30.30 6.92
N THR A 70 7.48 -29.66 5.80
CA THR A 70 8.44 -29.54 4.69
C THR A 70 9.63 -28.64 5.08
N ASN A 71 9.38 -27.63 5.90
CA ASN A 71 10.37 -26.76 6.49
C ASN A 71 10.05 -26.51 7.97
N ALA A 72 11.07 -26.49 8.84
CA ALA A 72 10.92 -26.23 10.27
C ALA A 72 12.03 -25.29 10.76
N ILE A 73 11.65 -24.33 11.60
CA ILE A 73 12.55 -23.29 12.12
C ILE A 73 12.45 -23.26 13.65
N ASP A 74 13.60 -23.20 14.32
CA ASP A 74 13.71 -22.99 15.76
C ASP A 74 13.80 -21.47 16.06
N LEU A 75 12.93 -20.97 16.94
CA LEU A 75 12.80 -19.57 17.31
C LEU A 75 13.13 -19.33 18.80
N THR A 76 13.77 -20.27 19.49
CA THR A 76 13.96 -20.27 20.96
C THR A 76 14.44 -18.92 21.52
N ASN A 77 15.30 -18.18 20.80
CA ASN A 77 15.82 -16.88 21.25
C ASN A 77 15.36 -15.71 20.37
N ARG A 78 14.33 -15.91 19.55
CA ARG A 78 13.91 -14.95 18.53
C ARG A 78 12.44 -14.48 18.71
N ILE A 79 11.72 -14.99 19.70
CA ILE A 79 10.26 -14.79 19.85
C ILE A 79 9.88 -13.32 20.08
N THR A 80 10.68 -12.58 20.86
CA THR A 80 10.40 -11.16 21.16
C THR A 80 11.08 -10.18 20.22
N SER A 81 11.94 -10.66 19.34
CA SER A 81 12.65 -9.86 18.32
C SER A 81 12.85 -10.70 17.07
N PHE A 82 11.73 -11.07 16.46
CA PHE A 82 11.73 -11.95 15.29
C PHE A 82 11.94 -11.14 14.02
N THR A 83 12.78 -11.68 13.13
CA THR A 83 13.01 -11.14 11.78
C THR A 83 12.56 -12.14 10.74
N VAL A 84 11.74 -11.70 9.80
CA VAL A 84 11.26 -12.50 8.67
C VAL A 84 12.27 -12.41 7.54
N THR A 85 13.36 -13.17 7.64
CA THR A 85 14.48 -13.05 6.70
C THR A 85 14.13 -13.66 5.33
N PRO A 86 14.52 -13.01 4.21
CA PRO A 86 14.31 -13.59 2.88
C PRO A 86 14.93 -14.99 2.72
N SER A 87 16.08 -15.25 3.35
CA SER A 87 16.78 -16.53 3.25
C SER A 87 16.02 -17.70 3.89
N GLU A 88 15.24 -17.44 4.94
CA GLU A 88 14.45 -18.48 5.63
C GLU A 88 13.05 -18.64 5.05
N PHE A 89 12.44 -17.57 4.51
CA PHE A 89 11.04 -17.53 4.18
C PHE A 89 10.72 -17.37 2.68
N SER A 90 11.66 -16.95 1.82
CA SER A 90 11.43 -16.93 0.37
C SER A 90 11.18 -18.33 -0.16
N GLY A 91 10.03 -18.52 -0.82
CA GLY A 91 9.59 -19.84 -1.29
C GLY A 91 8.77 -20.65 -0.27
N TYR A 92 8.67 -20.19 0.98
CA TYR A 92 7.88 -20.81 2.05
C TYR A 92 6.79 -19.85 2.55
N THR A 93 6.14 -19.15 1.64
CA THR A 93 5.02 -18.24 1.95
C THR A 93 3.75 -19.02 2.31
N GLY A 94 2.83 -18.32 3.01
CA GLY A 94 1.59 -18.90 3.51
C GLY A 94 1.64 -19.22 5.01
N ASN A 95 0.80 -20.15 5.44
CA ASN A 95 0.61 -20.41 6.87
C ASN A 95 1.75 -21.22 7.46
N TRP A 96 2.27 -20.73 8.57
CA TRP A 96 3.19 -21.41 9.45
C TRP A 96 2.46 -21.83 10.74
N TYR A 97 2.80 -23.01 11.23
CA TYR A 97 2.15 -23.64 12.37
C TYR A 97 3.16 -23.79 13.51
N ARG A 98 2.70 -23.67 14.74
CA ARG A 98 3.47 -24.00 15.92
C ARG A 98 3.74 -25.49 15.94
N LEU A 99 4.92 -25.86 16.41
CA LEU A 99 5.30 -27.26 16.59
C LEU A 99 5.48 -27.56 18.07
N ASN A 100 4.78 -28.57 18.55
CA ASN A 100 4.97 -29.10 19.90
C ASN A 100 6.33 -29.82 20.03
N SER A 101 6.63 -30.37 21.22
CA SER A 101 7.87 -31.10 21.50
C SER A 101 8.09 -32.33 20.60
N GLU A 102 7.00 -32.94 20.08
CA GLU A 102 7.06 -34.08 19.15
C GLU A 102 7.29 -33.63 17.70
N GLY A 103 7.31 -32.33 17.41
CA GLY A 103 7.42 -31.78 16.05
C GLY A 103 6.12 -31.86 15.25
N LYS A 104 4.99 -32.07 15.90
CA LYS A 104 3.65 -32.04 15.31
C LYS A 104 3.04 -30.64 15.43
N SER A 105 2.11 -30.31 14.53
CA SER A 105 1.39 -29.05 14.59
C SER A 105 0.57 -28.90 15.86
N ASP A 106 0.73 -27.76 16.56
CA ASP A 106 -0.06 -27.33 17.72
C ASP A 106 -0.91 -26.08 17.39
N GLY A 107 -1.32 -25.95 16.17
CA GLY A 107 -2.15 -24.85 15.67
C GLY A 107 -1.38 -23.80 14.88
N SER A 108 -2.11 -22.86 14.31
CA SER A 108 -1.53 -21.78 13.51
C SER A 108 -0.64 -20.85 14.35
N ALA A 109 0.51 -20.46 13.81
CA ALA A 109 1.32 -19.37 14.35
C ALA A 109 0.98 -18.05 13.64
N PHE A 110 1.46 -17.88 12.43
CA PHE A 110 1.25 -16.68 11.60
C PHE A 110 1.32 -17.07 10.11
N SER A 111 1.00 -16.12 9.24
CA SER A 111 1.11 -16.31 7.79
C SER A 111 2.21 -15.42 7.23
N VAL A 112 3.17 -15.98 6.51
CA VAL A 112 4.26 -15.25 5.84
C VAL A 112 3.83 -14.87 4.43
N VAL A 113 3.98 -13.59 4.09
CA VAL A 113 3.58 -13.04 2.80
C VAL A 113 4.72 -12.19 2.22
N GLU A 114 4.93 -12.27 0.92
CA GLU A 114 5.77 -11.29 0.25
C GLU A 114 5.08 -9.93 0.20
N PRO A 115 5.75 -8.82 0.58
CA PRO A 115 5.20 -7.49 0.40
C PRO A 115 4.97 -7.19 -1.09
N GLN A 116 3.98 -6.36 -1.38
CA GLN A 116 3.69 -5.86 -2.72
C GLN A 116 3.40 -4.37 -2.63
N LEU A 117 4.06 -3.60 -3.47
CA LEU A 117 3.92 -2.16 -3.53
C LEU A 117 4.07 -1.67 -4.97
N ASP A 118 3.07 -0.97 -5.45
CA ASP A 118 3.09 -0.27 -6.74
C ASP A 118 2.50 1.12 -6.60
N ILE A 119 2.88 2.05 -7.49
CA ILE A 119 2.40 3.43 -7.49
C ILE A 119 1.96 3.83 -8.90
N LYS A 120 0.90 4.64 -8.97
CA LYS A 120 0.42 5.27 -10.19
C LYS A 120 0.16 6.74 -9.94
N ALA A 121 0.41 7.57 -10.96
CA ALA A 121 0.01 8.97 -10.98
C ALA A 121 -1.27 9.09 -11.81
N GLU A 122 -2.28 9.71 -11.26
CA GLU A 122 -3.59 9.87 -11.88
C GLU A 122 -3.97 11.35 -11.92
N ASP A 123 -4.56 11.76 -13.05
CA ASP A 123 -5.13 13.08 -13.23
C ASP A 123 -6.53 13.10 -12.64
N THR A 124 -6.75 13.96 -11.63
CA THR A 124 -8.07 14.08 -10.99
C THR A 124 -9.05 14.94 -11.79
N THR A 125 -8.56 15.69 -12.78
CA THR A 125 -9.38 16.56 -13.61
C THR A 125 -10.16 15.75 -14.65
N VAL A 126 -9.52 14.75 -15.27
CA VAL A 126 -10.12 13.90 -16.32
C VAL A 126 -10.50 12.51 -15.81
N GLN A 127 -10.17 12.16 -14.58
CA GLN A 127 -10.49 10.87 -13.91
C GLN A 127 -10.05 9.62 -14.72
N VAL A 128 -8.88 9.69 -15.33
CA VAL A 128 -8.31 8.55 -16.05
C VAL A 128 -7.56 7.64 -15.07
N ASP A 129 -7.96 6.37 -15.01
CA ASP A 129 -7.33 5.34 -14.16
C ASP A 129 -6.14 4.69 -14.88
N GLU A 130 -5.23 5.51 -15.37
CA GLU A 130 -3.99 5.06 -16.02
C GLU A 130 -2.79 5.81 -15.47
N THR A 131 -1.65 5.12 -15.37
CA THR A 131 -0.38 5.81 -15.09
C THR A 131 -0.05 6.68 -16.29
N LEU A 132 -0.28 7.97 -16.14
CA LEU A 132 -0.01 8.93 -17.20
C LEU A 132 1.49 9.18 -17.27
N GLN A 133 2.03 9.14 -18.47
CA GLN A 133 3.40 9.58 -18.75
C GLN A 133 3.49 11.10 -18.89
N TRP A 134 2.35 11.74 -19.04
CA TRP A 134 2.22 13.17 -19.22
C TRP A 134 0.85 13.65 -18.69
N ILE A 135 0.85 14.78 -17.96
CA ILE A 135 -0.34 15.46 -17.47
C ILE A 135 -0.33 16.90 -17.96
N PRO A 136 -1.47 17.46 -18.41
CA PRO A 136 -1.56 18.85 -18.80
C PRO A 136 -1.08 19.79 -17.69
N THR A 137 -0.36 20.85 -18.08
CA THR A 137 0.10 21.85 -17.10
C THR A 137 -1.10 22.53 -16.44
N GLY A 138 -1.15 22.48 -15.12
CA GLY A 138 -2.22 23.07 -14.31
C GLY A 138 -3.27 22.08 -13.87
N ASP A 139 -3.27 20.84 -14.35
CA ASP A 139 -4.14 19.79 -13.85
C ASP A 139 -3.61 19.24 -12.52
N ASP A 140 -4.52 18.71 -11.74
CA ASP A 140 -4.26 18.20 -10.40
C ASP A 140 -4.00 16.70 -10.41
N ILE A 141 -2.94 16.30 -9.70
CA ILE A 141 -2.45 14.93 -9.62
C ILE A 141 -2.74 14.35 -8.24
N GLN A 142 -3.22 13.11 -8.23
CA GLN A 142 -3.21 12.23 -7.07
C GLN A 142 -2.32 11.00 -7.34
N PHE A 143 -1.85 10.38 -6.25
CA PHE A 143 -1.21 9.07 -6.37
C PHE A 143 -2.15 7.98 -5.89
N ARG A 144 -2.16 6.87 -6.66
CA ARG A 144 -2.75 5.61 -6.25
C ARG A 144 -1.64 4.65 -5.85
N ILE A 145 -1.76 4.07 -4.67
CA ILE A 145 -0.85 3.07 -4.13
C ILE A 145 -1.58 1.74 -4.08
N ASP A 146 -1.18 0.80 -4.92
CA ASP A 146 -1.67 -0.58 -4.91
C ASP A 146 -0.70 -1.42 -4.06
N ASN A 147 -1.22 -2.06 -2.99
CA ASN A 147 -0.39 -2.76 -2.01
C ASN A 147 -1.14 -3.87 -1.29
N ASN A 148 -0.42 -4.81 -0.66
CA ASN A 148 -0.97 -5.78 0.28
C ASN A 148 -0.64 -5.47 1.75
N LEU A 149 0.13 -4.42 2.01
CA LEU A 149 0.61 -4.02 3.33
C LEU A 149 -0.51 -3.49 4.23
N ALA A 150 -1.62 -3.02 3.65
CA ALA A 150 -2.81 -2.58 4.37
C ALA A 150 -3.41 -3.67 5.29
N GLN A 151 -3.03 -4.94 5.13
CA GLN A 151 -3.39 -6.02 6.05
C GLN A 151 -2.87 -5.77 7.47
N MET A 152 -1.77 -5.01 7.64
CA MET A 152 -1.29 -4.59 8.96
C MET A 152 -2.34 -3.76 9.70
N THR A 153 -3.04 -2.86 9.00
CA THR A 153 -4.11 -2.05 9.59
C THR A 153 -5.23 -2.91 10.18
N SER A 154 -5.71 -3.90 9.42
CA SER A 154 -6.83 -4.73 9.84
C SER A 154 -6.46 -5.76 10.91
N GLN A 155 -5.23 -6.23 10.95
CA GLN A 155 -4.79 -7.31 11.83
C GLN A 155 -4.01 -6.82 13.05
N ARG A 156 -3.28 -5.70 12.92
CA ARG A 156 -2.42 -5.15 13.98
C ARG A 156 -2.90 -3.80 14.50
N GLY A 157 -4.01 -3.26 13.95
CA GLY A 157 -4.60 -1.99 14.38
C GLY A 157 -3.80 -0.73 14.07
N SER A 158 -2.68 -0.86 13.33
CA SER A 158 -1.81 0.25 12.93
C SER A 158 -1.54 0.22 11.43
N PRO A 159 -1.73 1.34 10.71
CA PRO A 159 -1.44 1.40 9.29
C PRO A 159 0.07 1.42 9.02
N PRO A 160 0.54 0.73 7.98
CA PRO A 160 1.90 0.89 7.50
C PRO A 160 2.10 2.31 6.97
N LEU A 161 3.30 2.85 7.17
CA LEU A 161 3.70 4.16 6.69
C LEU A 161 4.48 4.01 5.39
N ILE A 162 4.01 4.67 4.34
CA ILE A 162 4.64 4.67 3.01
C ILE A 162 5.15 6.08 2.71
N THR A 163 6.36 6.17 2.17
CA THR A 163 6.94 7.41 1.68
C THR A 163 6.95 7.41 0.17
N ILE A 164 6.33 8.42 -0.44
CA ILE A 164 6.44 8.67 -1.87
C ILE A 164 7.68 9.52 -2.10
N LYS A 165 8.48 9.14 -3.08
CA LYS A 165 9.64 9.87 -3.56
C LYS A 165 9.32 10.47 -4.92
N VAL A 166 9.50 11.76 -5.06
CA VAL A 166 9.39 12.49 -6.32
C VAL A 166 10.72 13.15 -6.58
N GLN A 167 11.43 12.71 -7.60
CA GLN A 167 12.70 13.28 -8.01
C GLN A 167 12.49 14.18 -9.21
N GLY A 168 12.88 15.42 -9.10
CA GLY A 168 12.80 16.42 -10.16
C GLY A 168 13.88 16.25 -11.24
N PRO A 169 13.77 17.03 -12.34
CA PRO A 169 14.74 16.99 -13.44
C PRO A 169 16.15 17.43 -13.04
N ASP A 170 16.27 18.20 -11.98
CA ASP A 170 17.54 18.63 -11.37
C ASP A 170 18.16 17.59 -10.42
N GLY A 171 17.48 16.45 -10.21
CA GLY A 171 17.88 15.39 -9.29
C GLY A 171 17.43 15.61 -7.84
N GLY A 172 16.84 16.76 -7.50
CA GLY A 172 16.30 17.03 -6.16
C GLY A 172 15.11 16.14 -5.83
N ILE A 173 15.03 15.68 -4.55
CA ILE A 173 13.91 14.87 -4.08
C ILE A 173 12.99 15.73 -3.21
N TYR A 174 11.71 15.75 -3.57
CA TYR A 174 10.69 16.47 -2.82
C TYR A 174 10.22 15.66 -1.61
N SER A 175 10.00 16.35 -0.48
CA SER A 175 9.37 15.79 0.73
C SER A 175 7.92 16.24 0.91
N ALA A 176 7.51 17.25 0.16
CA ALA A 176 6.14 17.75 0.10
C ALA A 176 5.83 18.23 -1.31
N LEU A 177 4.58 18.10 -1.71
CA LEU A 177 4.06 18.61 -2.98
C LEU A 177 2.99 19.66 -2.70
N TYR A 178 2.72 20.52 -3.69
CA TYR A 178 1.77 21.62 -3.56
C TYR A 178 0.61 21.41 -4.52
N ASN A 179 -0.60 21.50 -4.00
CA ASN A 179 -1.83 21.47 -4.80
C ASN A 179 -2.06 22.84 -5.50
N ALA A 180 -3.10 22.95 -6.33
CA ALA A 180 -3.47 24.18 -7.03
C ALA A 180 -3.74 25.36 -6.08
N GLY A 181 -4.16 25.11 -4.85
CA GLY A 181 -4.36 26.12 -3.82
C GLY A 181 -3.07 26.60 -3.15
N GLY A 182 -1.90 26.07 -3.54
CA GLY A 182 -0.60 26.43 -2.98
C GLY A 182 -0.35 25.86 -1.57
N ALA A 183 -1.18 24.94 -1.09
CA ALA A 183 -0.98 24.28 0.20
C ALA A 183 0.01 23.11 0.05
N PRO A 184 1.06 23.04 0.90
CA PRO A 184 1.98 21.90 0.91
C PRO A 184 1.35 20.68 1.58
N THR A 185 1.54 19.51 0.97
CA THR A 185 1.15 18.22 1.54
C THR A 185 2.37 17.31 1.62
N SER A 186 2.65 16.79 2.81
CA SER A 186 3.76 15.84 3.01
C SER A 186 3.49 14.55 2.24
N ILE A 187 4.53 14.06 1.58
CA ILE A 187 4.53 12.75 0.89
C ILE A 187 5.40 11.72 1.63
N VAL A 188 5.81 12.05 2.86
CA VAL A 188 6.61 11.21 3.74
C VAL A 188 5.71 10.63 4.84
N ASN A 189 5.87 9.34 5.11
CA ASN A 189 5.15 8.62 6.18
C ASN A 189 3.61 8.71 6.06
N ILE A 190 3.09 8.48 4.86
CA ILE A 190 1.65 8.46 4.59
C ILE A 190 1.06 7.15 5.17
N PRO A 191 0.08 7.22 6.08
CA PRO A 191 -0.58 6.01 6.60
C PRO A 191 -1.50 5.40 5.53
N VAL A 192 -1.24 4.14 5.15
CA VAL A 192 -2.00 3.43 4.12
C VAL A 192 -2.95 2.43 4.76
N THR A 193 -4.25 2.65 4.57
CA THR A 193 -5.31 1.89 5.25
C THR A 193 -6.07 0.91 4.36
N SER A 194 -5.80 0.92 3.06
CA SER A 194 -6.48 0.06 2.07
C SER A 194 -5.51 -0.48 1.03
N THR A 195 -5.84 -1.62 0.43
CA THR A 195 -5.02 -2.26 -0.61
C THR A 195 -4.91 -1.43 -1.89
N ARG A 196 -5.91 -0.61 -2.16
CA ARG A 196 -5.88 0.45 -3.16
C ARG A 196 -6.12 1.77 -2.42
N PHE A 197 -5.04 2.50 -2.18
CA PHE A 197 -5.06 3.75 -1.42
C PHE A 197 -4.87 4.94 -2.36
N TYR A 198 -5.68 5.97 -2.17
CA TYR A 198 -5.57 7.23 -2.91
C TYR A 198 -5.13 8.34 -1.97
N THR A 199 -4.14 9.11 -2.39
CA THR A 199 -3.63 10.25 -1.59
C THR A 199 -4.58 11.44 -1.57
N GLY A 200 -5.58 11.45 -2.47
CA GLY A 200 -6.28 12.66 -2.85
C GLY A 200 -5.40 13.58 -3.68
N THR A 201 -5.96 14.68 -4.14
CA THR A 201 -5.26 15.69 -4.93
C THR A 201 -4.19 16.39 -4.10
N LEU A 202 -2.93 16.20 -4.44
CA LEU A 202 -1.82 16.74 -3.66
C LEU A 202 -0.74 17.45 -4.49
N TRP A 203 -0.77 17.35 -5.82
CA TRP A 203 0.26 17.92 -6.67
C TRP A 203 -0.35 18.62 -7.89
N ASN A 204 0.10 19.87 -8.13
CA ASN A 204 -0.17 20.62 -9.34
C ASN A 204 1.15 21.17 -9.90
N MET A 205 1.50 20.75 -11.10
CA MET A 205 2.76 21.14 -11.75
C MET A 205 2.70 22.49 -12.47
N GLY A 206 1.59 23.22 -12.39
CA GLY A 206 1.42 24.50 -13.09
C GLY A 206 2.30 25.65 -12.60
N ASP A 207 2.85 25.55 -11.39
CA ASP A 207 3.78 26.52 -10.83
C ASP A 207 5.22 26.27 -11.34
N SER A 208 5.57 26.89 -12.46
CA SER A 208 6.89 26.77 -13.08
C SER A 208 8.06 27.34 -12.26
N ALA A 209 7.77 28.19 -11.27
CA ALA A 209 8.78 28.68 -10.35
C ALA A 209 9.19 27.60 -9.34
N ARG A 210 8.30 26.65 -9.07
CA ARG A 210 8.48 25.57 -8.11
C ARG A 210 8.81 24.24 -8.78
N TYR A 211 8.23 24.00 -9.95
CA TYR A 211 8.37 22.76 -10.71
C TYR A 211 8.92 23.02 -12.11
N SER A 212 10.24 22.85 -12.24
CA SER A 212 10.92 23.03 -13.52
C SER A 212 10.39 22.08 -14.60
N PRO A 213 10.29 22.51 -15.86
CA PRO A 213 10.00 21.59 -16.96
C PRO A 213 11.02 20.44 -17.03
N GLY A 214 10.55 19.24 -17.35
CA GLY A 214 11.40 18.06 -17.47
C GLY A 214 10.73 16.80 -16.97
N ILE A 215 11.52 15.73 -16.87
CA ILE A 215 11.04 14.41 -16.46
C ILE A 215 11.19 14.27 -14.93
N TYR A 216 10.10 13.94 -14.27
CA TYR A 216 10.04 13.57 -12.86
C TYR A 216 10.01 12.06 -12.73
N ALA A 217 10.84 11.50 -11.84
CA ALA A 217 10.80 10.09 -11.48
C ALA A 217 10.07 9.92 -10.13
N ILE A 218 9.12 8.99 -10.06
CA ILE A 218 8.24 8.81 -8.92
C ILE A 218 8.26 7.36 -8.50
N TRP A 219 8.40 7.09 -7.20
CA TRP A 219 8.28 5.75 -6.61
C TRP A 219 7.82 5.84 -5.15
N ALA A 220 7.36 4.74 -4.62
CA ALA A 220 6.96 4.60 -3.22
C ALA A 220 7.89 3.61 -2.51
N GLU A 221 8.12 3.85 -1.22
CA GLU A 221 8.94 3.00 -0.34
C GLU A 221 8.20 2.74 0.97
N CYS A 222 8.26 1.49 1.45
CA CYS A 222 7.75 1.11 2.76
C CYS A 222 8.89 0.54 3.61
N ASN A 223 9.28 1.24 4.67
CA ASN A 223 10.31 0.79 5.62
C ASN A 223 9.73 0.53 7.02
N VAL A 224 8.49 0.13 7.08
CA VAL A 224 7.86 -0.27 8.35
C VAL A 224 8.60 -1.50 8.89
N ASN A 225 8.93 -1.50 10.19
CA ASN A 225 9.71 -2.56 10.83
C ASN A 225 10.99 -2.92 10.05
N ASN A 226 11.71 -1.91 9.54
CA ASN A 226 12.95 -2.04 8.75
C ASN A 226 12.84 -2.93 7.51
N MET A 227 11.62 -3.10 7.00
CA MET A 227 11.34 -4.06 5.92
C MET A 227 12.12 -3.76 4.63
N ASN A 228 12.27 -2.47 4.27
CA ASN A 228 13.02 -2.07 3.10
C ASN A 228 14.54 -2.25 3.28
N ASP A 229 15.05 -2.10 4.49
CA ASP A 229 16.47 -2.30 4.79
C ASP A 229 16.87 -3.78 4.68
N ASN A 230 15.93 -4.70 4.95
CA ASN A 230 16.14 -6.13 4.90
C ASN A 230 15.71 -6.78 3.57
N TYR A 231 14.86 -6.11 2.77
CA TYR A 231 14.29 -6.65 1.55
C TYR A 231 13.97 -5.56 0.52
N ASP A 232 15.00 -4.86 0.03
CA ASP A 232 14.94 -3.72 -0.92
C ASP A 232 14.59 -4.11 -2.37
N VAL A 233 13.59 -4.97 -2.56
CA VAL A 233 13.22 -5.52 -3.86
C VAL A 233 12.13 -4.69 -4.52
N THR A 234 12.37 -4.29 -5.78
CA THR A 234 11.40 -3.55 -6.60
C THR A 234 10.13 -4.37 -6.84
N GLY A 235 8.98 -3.72 -6.65
CA GLY A 235 7.65 -4.34 -6.68
C GLY A 235 7.28 -5.02 -5.35
N LYS A 236 8.15 -4.95 -4.33
CA LYS A 236 7.96 -5.52 -2.98
C LYS A 236 7.87 -4.41 -1.94
N THR A 237 8.98 -3.95 -1.41
CA THR A 237 9.08 -2.85 -0.44
C THR A 237 9.31 -1.50 -1.11
N ILE A 238 9.82 -1.52 -2.33
CA ILE A 238 9.99 -0.37 -3.22
C ILE A 238 9.13 -0.59 -4.46
N SER A 239 8.29 0.38 -4.82
CA SER A 239 7.52 0.29 -6.07
C SER A 239 8.44 0.41 -7.29
N ARG A 240 7.92 0.02 -8.44
CA ARG A 240 8.55 0.40 -9.72
C ARG A 240 8.56 1.92 -9.85
N LYS A 241 9.62 2.46 -10.45
CA LYS A 241 9.68 3.88 -10.80
C LYS A 241 8.79 4.15 -12.01
N ILE A 242 7.93 5.14 -11.89
CA ILE A 242 7.18 5.71 -13.00
C ILE A 242 7.79 7.07 -13.36
N THR A 243 7.58 7.51 -14.58
CA THR A 243 8.05 8.82 -15.05
C THR A 243 6.88 9.67 -15.48
N LEU A 244 6.94 10.96 -15.15
CA LEU A 244 5.94 11.95 -15.50
C LEU A 244 6.64 13.14 -16.15
N LEU A 245 6.21 13.52 -17.36
CA LEU A 245 6.76 14.66 -18.08
C LEU A 245 5.99 15.93 -17.76
N ASN A 246 6.69 16.92 -17.18
CA ASN A 246 6.23 18.32 -17.10
C ASN A 246 6.76 19.10 -18.30
N GLN A 247 5.89 19.44 -19.23
CA GLN A 247 6.29 20.18 -20.43
C GLN A 247 6.40 21.71 -20.19
N GLY A 248 5.91 22.18 -19.06
CA GLY A 248 5.88 23.64 -18.76
C GLY A 248 4.86 24.44 -19.58
N VAL A 249 4.23 23.81 -20.58
CA VAL A 249 3.19 24.39 -21.43
C VAL A 249 2.14 23.33 -21.74
N ASN A 250 0.87 23.74 -21.84
CA ASN A 250 -0.18 22.85 -22.29
C ASN A 250 -0.05 22.64 -23.81
N PRO A 251 0.25 21.44 -24.32
CA PRO A 251 0.45 21.18 -25.75
C PRO A 251 -0.84 21.38 -26.57
N LEU A 252 -2.01 21.35 -25.93
CA LEU A 252 -3.28 21.62 -26.61
C LEU A 252 -3.52 23.13 -26.83
N ILE A 253 -2.72 24.00 -26.20
CA ILE A 253 -2.78 25.44 -26.37
C ILE A 253 -1.46 25.91 -26.99
N THR A 254 -1.08 25.34 -28.12
CA THR A 254 -0.05 25.97 -28.95
C THR A 254 -0.65 27.25 -29.52
N LYS A 255 -0.37 28.37 -28.88
CA LYS A 255 -0.69 29.70 -29.43
C LYS A 255 0.02 29.74 -30.77
N THR A 256 -0.72 29.54 -31.87
CA THR A 256 -0.21 29.84 -33.20
C THR A 256 0.07 31.32 -33.21
N VAL A 257 1.31 31.72 -32.96
CA VAL A 257 1.77 33.08 -33.19
C VAL A 257 1.71 33.27 -34.72
N THR A 258 0.58 33.76 -35.16
CA THR A 258 0.47 34.23 -36.55
C THR A 258 1.32 35.51 -36.62
N THR A 259 2.59 35.34 -36.92
CA THR A 259 3.41 36.50 -37.38
C THR A 259 2.71 37.09 -38.61
N PRO A 260 2.37 38.38 -38.59
CA PRO A 260 1.81 39.01 -39.77
C PRO A 260 2.83 38.84 -40.89
N ILE A 261 2.45 38.11 -41.94
CA ILE A 261 3.26 38.02 -43.16
C ILE A 261 3.23 39.39 -43.81
N THR A 262 4.29 40.16 -43.58
CA THR A 262 4.58 41.36 -44.40
C THR A 262 4.88 40.82 -45.79
N SER A 263 3.95 41.00 -46.72
CA SER A 263 4.08 40.64 -48.11
C SER A 263 5.28 41.37 -48.74
N ALA A 264 6.39 40.64 -48.95
CA ALA A 264 7.50 41.09 -49.78
C ALA A 264 7.13 40.96 -51.26
N PRO A 265 7.65 41.80 -52.14
CA PRO A 265 7.26 41.89 -53.56
C PRO A 265 7.63 40.61 -54.34
N THR A 266 6.72 40.15 -55.19
CA THR A 266 6.82 39.06 -56.11
C THR A 266 8.02 39.15 -57.02
N GLN A 267 9.02 38.28 -56.84
CA GLN A 267 10.00 38.01 -57.90
C GLN A 267 9.56 36.80 -58.67
N THR A 268 9.30 36.99 -59.96
CA THR A 268 9.03 35.95 -60.96
C THR A 268 10.32 35.16 -61.23
N THR A 269 10.43 33.95 -60.74
CA THR A 269 11.54 33.05 -61.09
C THR A 269 10.99 31.86 -61.89
N THR A 270 11.52 31.70 -63.07
CA THR A 270 11.24 30.67 -64.07
C THR A 270 11.47 29.27 -63.52
N GLN A 271 10.48 28.43 -63.65
CA GLN A 271 10.47 27.02 -63.22
C GLN A 271 11.38 26.16 -64.09
N ALA A 272 12.38 25.51 -63.49
CA ALA A 272 13.09 24.39 -64.12
C ALA A 272 12.40 23.08 -63.68
N THR A 273 11.86 22.34 -64.62
CA THR A 273 11.21 21.05 -64.43
C THR A 273 12.25 19.96 -64.20
N THR A 274 12.36 19.48 -62.97
CA THR A 274 13.17 18.29 -62.65
C THR A 274 12.25 17.09 -62.48
N THR A 275 12.39 16.15 -63.41
CA THR A 275 11.67 14.86 -63.45
C THR A 275 12.22 13.95 -62.34
N VAL A 276 11.40 13.60 -61.36
CA VAL A 276 11.73 12.62 -60.31
C VAL A 276 11.33 11.22 -60.81
N PRO A 277 12.22 10.21 -60.76
CA PRO A 277 11.85 8.83 -61.06
C PRO A 277 10.96 8.19 -60.00
N PRO A 278 10.08 7.23 -60.38
CA PRO A 278 9.12 6.61 -59.48
C PRO A 278 9.81 5.70 -58.45
N LEU A 279 9.48 5.89 -57.18
CA LEU A 279 9.87 5.00 -56.06
C LEU A 279 9.05 3.69 -56.15
N THR A 280 9.74 2.58 -56.30
CA THR A 280 9.16 1.23 -56.23
C THR A 280 8.85 0.89 -54.77
N LEU A 281 7.56 0.68 -54.46
CA LEU A 281 7.09 0.19 -53.16
C LEU A 281 7.47 -1.29 -53.01
N VAL A 282 8.39 -1.58 -52.10
CA VAL A 282 8.65 -2.95 -51.64
C VAL A 282 7.58 -3.32 -50.63
N LYS A 283 6.72 -4.27 -51.00
CA LYS A 283 5.67 -4.84 -50.16
C LYS A 283 6.30 -5.81 -49.16
N THR A 284 6.52 -5.37 -47.92
CA THR A 284 6.91 -6.26 -46.83
C THR A 284 5.69 -7.03 -46.32
N THR A 285 5.66 -8.33 -46.54
CA THR A 285 4.64 -9.23 -46.00
C THR A 285 4.94 -9.54 -44.53
N VAL A 286 4.07 -9.08 -43.67
CA VAL A 286 4.07 -9.45 -42.24
C VAL A 286 3.48 -10.86 -42.14
N PRO A 287 4.12 -11.82 -41.46
CA PRO A 287 3.53 -13.13 -41.17
C PRO A 287 2.33 -13.01 -40.25
N SER A 288 1.23 -13.65 -40.63
CA SER A 288 -0.02 -13.75 -39.84
C SER A 288 0.20 -14.52 -38.53
N PRO A 289 -0.34 -14.07 -37.42
CA PRO A 289 -0.25 -14.82 -36.16
C PRO A 289 -1.08 -16.11 -36.24
N VAL A 290 -0.48 -17.18 -35.74
CA VAL A 290 -1.11 -18.49 -35.56
C VAL A 290 -2.23 -18.37 -34.53
N PRO A 291 -3.42 -18.94 -34.75
CA PRO A 291 -4.49 -18.95 -33.76
C PRO A 291 -4.10 -19.81 -32.55
N THR A 292 -4.04 -19.20 -31.37
CA THR A 292 -3.91 -19.90 -30.08
C THR A 292 -5.29 -20.42 -29.68
N GLU A 293 -5.40 -21.71 -29.47
CA GLU A 293 -6.57 -22.42 -29.00
C GLU A 293 -7.02 -21.89 -27.62
N PRO A 294 -8.31 -21.68 -27.35
CA PRO A 294 -8.77 -21.16 -26.07
C PRO A 294 -8.61 -22.23 -24.96
N GLN A 295 -7.77 -21.94 -23.98
CA GLN A 295 -7.72 -22.73 -22.75
C GLN A 295 -9.00 -22.50 -21.94
N THR A 296 -9.75 -23.57 -21.74
CA THR A 296 -10.91 -23.63 -20.86
C THR A 296 -10.44 -23.49 -19.41
N THR A 297 -10.61 -22.33 -18.78
CA THR A 297 -10.40 -22.14 -17.36
C THR A 297 -11.61 -22.67 -16.61
N THR A 298 -11.44 -23.78 -15.92
CA THR A 298 -12.41 -24.30 -14.95
C THR A 298 -12.47 -23.32 -13.77
N ALA A 299 -13.61 -22.67 -13.58
CA ALA A 299 -13.84 -21.80 -12.45
C ALA A 299 -13.86 -22.62 -11.15
N THR A 300 -12.84 -22.48 -10.34
CA THR A 300 -12.81 -22.99 -8.96
C THR A 300 -13.67 -22.09 -8.10
N ALA A 301 -14.68 -22.68 -7.45
CA ALA A 301 -15.57 -21.99 -6.52
C ALA A 301 -14.76 -21.34 -5.39
N VAL A 302 -14.94 -20.04 -5.20
CA VAL A 302 -14.38 -19.27 -4.08
C VAL A 302 -15.13 -19.69 -2.81
N PRO A 303 -14.44 -20.14 -1.74
CA PRO A 303 -15.09 -20.40 -0.46
C PRO A 303 -15.55 -19.09 0.15
N THR A 304 -16.84 -19.00 0.46
CA THR A 304 -17.46 -17.88 1.19
C THR A 304 -16.87 -17.85 2.60
N LEU A 305 -16.06 -16.84 2.90
CA LEU A 305 -15.56 -16.58 4.25
C LEU A 305 -16.72 -16.20 5.16
N SER A 306 -17.01 -17.04 6.13
CA SER A 306 -17.90 -16.74 7.25
C SER A 306 -17.28 -15.60 8.05
N GLN A 307 -17.94 -14.46 8.14
CA GLN A 307 -17.49 -13.33 8.97
C GLN A 307 -17.56 -13.72 10.45
N THR A 308 -16.42 -13.95 11.04
CA THR A 308 -16.30 -14.09 12.50
C THR A 308 -16.36 -12.68 13.10
N LYS A 309 -17.45 -12.40 13.82
CA LYS A 309 -17.70 -11.13 14.50
C LYS A 309 -16.61 -10.86 15.54
N ALA A 310 -15.97 -9.70 15.45
CA ALA A 310 -14.89 -9.30 16.37
C ALA A 310 -15.41 -9.23 17.82
N PRO A 311 -14.71 -9.80 18.80
CA PRO A 311 -15.18 -9.93 20.19
C PRO A 311 -15.24 -8.62 20.99
N GLY A 312 -14.82 -7.48 20.42
CA GLY A 312 -14.79 -6.20 21.15
C GLY A 312 -16.11 -5.44 21.23
N PHE A 313 -17.09 -5.74 20.38
CA PHE A 313 -18.33 -4.93 20.31
C PHE A 313 -19.36 -5.28 21.39
N GLU A 314 -19.32 -6.49 21.94
CA GLU A 314 -20.30 -6.94 22.94
C GLU A 314 -20.02 -6.41 24.35
N VAL A 315 -18.76 -6.17 24.70
CA VAL A 315 -18.38 -5.65 26.03
C VAL A 315 -18.84 -4.19 26.20
N THR A 316 -18.75 -3.37 25.14
CA THR A 316 -19.19 -1.97 25.19
C THR A 316 -20.70 -1.82 25.36
N LEU A 317 -21.49 -2.71 24.74
CA LEU A 317 -22.95 -2.72 24.88
C LEU A 317 -23.39 -3.17 26.28
N ALA A 318 -22.73 -4.17 26.88
CA ALA A 318 -23.05 -4.65 28.22
C ALA A 318 -22.74 -3.59 29.30
N VAL A 319 -21.61 -2.89 29.19
CA VAL A 319 -21.23 -1.81 30.11
C VAL A 319 -22.21 -0.62 30.01
N SER A 320 -22.63 -0.25 28.80
CA SER A 320 -23.59 0.83 28.60
C SER A 320 -24.98 0.49 29.18
N ALA A 321 -25.43 -0.74 29.06
CA ALA A 321 -26.72 -1.19 29.64
C ALA A 321 -26.71 -1.18 31.17
N ILE A 322 -25.60 -1.59 31.79
CA ILE A 322 -25.43 -1.56 33.27
C ILE A 322 -25.41 -0.12 33.78
N LEU A 323 -24.73 0.79 33.06
CA LEU A 323 -24.68 2.21 33.43
C LEU A 323 -26.07 2.87 33.39
N PHE A 324 -26.83 2.58 32.31
CA PHE A 324 -28.20 3.12 32.17
C PHE A 324 -29.14 2.58 33.25
N GLY A 325 -29.04 1.29 33.58
CA GLY A 325 -29.78 0.68 34.66
C GLY A 325 -29.48 1.31 36.03
N LEU A 326 -28.21 1.61 36.30
CA LEU A 326 -27.76 2.23 37.56
C LEU A 326 -28.25 3.69 37.67
N ILE A 327 -28.21 4.46 36.61
CA ILE A 327 -28.72 5.85 36.56
C ILE A 327 -30.24 5.88 36.79
N VAL A 328 -30.98 4.96 36.20
CA VAL A 328 -32.46 4.87 36.38
C VAL A 328 -32.79 4.45 37.80
N TYR A 329 -32.03 3.54 38.43
CA TYR A 329 -32.22 3.11 39.82
C TYR A 329 -31.97 4.24 40.81
N LEU A 330 -30.87 5.01 40.63
CA LEU A 330 -30.52 6.13 41.54
C LEU A 330 -31.46 7.34 41.42
N LYS A 331 -32.24 7.44 40.35
CA LYS A 331 -33.21 8.52 40.15
C LYS A 331 -34.59 8.21 40.78
N LYS A 332 -34.79 6.99 41.29
CA LYS A 332 -36.05 6.50 41.86
C LYS A 332 -36.07 6.51 43.40
N GLU A 333 -34.94 6.79 44.05
CA GLU A 333 -34.79 7.11 45.46
C GLU A 333 -34.59 8.64 45.67
#